data_1ad74862b534d951f1d23ad179e8a833
#
_entry.id   1ad74862b534d951f1d23ad179e8a833
#
_cell.length_a   1.000
_cell.length_b   1.000
_cell.length_c   1.000
_cell.angle_alpha   90.00
_cell.angle_beta   90.00
_cell.angle_gamma   90.00
#
_symmetry.space_group_name_H-M   'P 1'
#
loop_
_entity.id
_entity.type
_entity.pdbx_description
1 polymer ?
#
loop_
_entity_poly.entity_id
_entity_poly.type
_entity_poly.pdbx_seq_one_letter_code
_entity_poly.pdbx_strand_id
1 'polypeptide(L)'
;MIRRNQKRRASVFVAVSILLLTSSARLPSAERTRSPIKIPVQVLLSATLDLDVRLSTNEFNVLPGEVFEVVLKITNGSSRAIVARVGHVVEPYQVADFLDFVECGFLFPVTLMPGEQEYSGRYVVRSAIPDTVRQLNISYDFRPLK
;
A
#
# COMPACT_ATOMS: atom_id res chain seq x y z
N MET A 1 -34.92 94.01 13.23
CA MET A 1 -35.20 92.83 12.44
C MET A 1 -33.85 92.13 12.15
N ILE A 2 -33.46 91.18 12.99
CA ILE A 2 -32.09 90.63 12.99
C ILE A 2 -32.20 89.17 12.62
N ARG A 3 -31.70 88.77 11.45
CA ARG A 3 -31.58 87.38 11.00
C ARG A 3 -30.27 86.79 11.53
N ARG A 4 -30.34 85.84 12.43
CA ARG A 4 -29.21 85.01 12.89
C ARG A 4 -28.93 83.87 11.88
N ASN A 5 -27.77 83.88 11.31
CA ASN A 5 -27.25 82.85 10.44
C ASN A 5 -26.59 81.76 11.25
N GLN A 6 -27.16 80.59 11.30
CA GLN A 6 -26.68 79.47 12.04
C GLN A 6 -25.85 78.54 11.13
N LYS A 7 -24.53 78.65 11.26
CA LYS A 7 -23.57 77.77 10.54
C LYS A 7 -23.59 76.40 11.19
N ARG A 8 -24.09 75.42 10.46
CA ARG A 8 -23.99 73.98 10.82
C ARG A 8 -22.54 73.51 10.51
N ARG A 9 -21.86 73.10 11.56
CA ARG A 9 -20.57 72.39 11.51
C ARG A 9 -20.87 70.91 11.27
N ALA A 10 -20.49 70.39 10.09
CA ALA A 10 -20.51 68.97 9.78
C ALA A 10 -19.25 68.33 10.35
N SER A 11 -19.43 67.47 11.35
CA SER A 11 -18.35 66.61 11.86
C SER A 11 -18.21 65.43 10.95
N VAL A 12 -17.09 65.31 10.28
CA VAL A 12 -16.72 64.15 9.49
C VAL A 12 -16.06 63.15 10.43
N PHE A 13 -16.77 62.06 10.74
CA PHE A 13 -16.20 60.88 11.42
C PHE A 13 -15.48 60.04 10.37
N VAL A 14 -14.14 60.05 10.43
CA VAL A 14 -13.31 59.10 9.68
C VAL A 14 -13.27 57.80 10.46
N ALA A 15 -14.01 56.80 10.01
CA ALA A 15 -13.92 55.45 10.54
C ALA A 15 -12.70 54.76 9.94
N VAL A 16 -11.64 54.63 10.74
CA VAL A 16 -10.47 53.83 10.39
C VAL A 16 -10.80 52.37 10.64
N SER A 17 -11.17 51.63 9.58
CA SER A 17 -11.34 50.16 9.64
C SER A 17 -9.97 49.51 9.60
N ILE A 18 -9.49 49.06 10.75
CA ILE A 18 -8.28 48.22 10.84
C ILE A 18 -8.67 46.80 10.40
N LEU A 19 -8.30 46.45 9.17
CA LEU A 19 -8.44 45.11 8.64
C LEU A 19 -7.31 44.24 9.22
N LEU A 20 -7.60 43.52 10.30
CA LEU A 20 -6.70 42.51 10.86
C LEU A 20 -6.67 41.29 9.89
N LEU A 21 -5.69 41.27 8.98
CA LEU A 21 -5.30 40.10 8.22
C LEU A 21 -4.65 39.08 9.15
N THR A 22 -5.45 38.19 9.71
CA THR A 22 -4.94 36.98 10.38
C THR A 22 -4.39 36.03 9.32
N SER A 23 -3.11 36.20 8.99
CA SER A 23 -2.36 35.19 8.23
C SER A 23 -2.28 33.91 9.07
N SER A 24 -3.23 32.98 8.84
CA SER A 24 -3.11 31.61 9.33
C SER A 24 -1.95 30.96 8.59
N ALA A 25 -0.74 31.11 9.14
CA ALA A 25 0.41 30.34 8.71
C ALA A 25 0.08 28.87 8.97
N ARG A 26 -0.37 28.16 7.92
CA ARG A 26 -0.38 26.69 7.93
C ARG A 26 1.06 26.26 8.08
N LEU A 27 1.41 25.81 9.30
CA LEU A 27 2.65 25.07 9.50
C LEU A 27 2.65 23.92 8.49
N PRO A 28 3.71 23.78 7.68
CA PRO A 28 3.83 22.61 6.83
C PRO A 28 3.78 21.40 7.77
N SER A 29 2.75 20.56 7.63
CA SER A 29 2.75 19.25 8.24
C SER A 29 4.04 18.60 7.80
N ALA A 30 4.97 18.35 8.71
CA ALA A 30 6.18 17.61 8.42
C ALA A 30 5.72 16.25 7.92
N GLU A 31 5.70 16.09 6.62
CA GLU A 31 5.45 14.82 5.95
C GLU A 31 6.56 13.90 6.44
N ARG A 32 6.21 13.03 7.40
CA ARG A 32 7.17 12.07 7.93
C ARG A 32 7.59 11.21 6.75
N THR A 33 8.78 11.43 6.24
CA THR A 33 9.39 10.59 5.21
C THR A 33 9.52 9.19 5.81
N ARG A 34 8.58 8.31 5.48
CA ARG A 34 8.60 6.93 5.93
C ARG A 34 9.70 6.18 5.23
N SER A 35 10.41 5.34 5.98
CA SER A 35 11.41 4.47 5.39
C SER A 35 10.74 3.33 4.62
N PRO A 36 11.31 2.92 3.49
CA PRO A 36 10.84 1.74 2.78
C PRO A 36 10.90 0.49 3.66
N ILE A 37 9.96 -0.41 3.43
CA ILE A 37 9.89 -1.73 4.06
C ILE A 37 10.44 -2.74 3.07
N LYS A 38 11.39 -3.53 3.52
CA LYS A 38 11.98 -4.63 2.76
C LYS A 38 11.03 -5.82 2.77
N ILE A 39 10.71 -6.38 1.60
CA ILE A 39 9.80 -7.51 1.46
C ILE A 39 10.49 -8.61 0.64
N PRO A 40 11.26 -9.50 1.29
CA PRO A 40 11.72 -10.71 0.65
C PRO A 40 10.54 -11.67 0.43
N VAL A 41 10.54 -12.30 -0.75
CA VAL A 41 9.53 -13.26 -1.17
C VAL A 41 10.21 -14.58 -1.46
N GLN A 42 9.61 -15.67 -0.99
CA GLN A 42 10.12 -17.02 -1.22
C GLN A 42 8.99 -17.99 -1.62
N VAL A 43 9.38 -19.08 -2.22
CA VAL A 43 8.50 -20.18 -2.59
C VAL A 43 8.87 -21.42 -1.78
N LEU A 44 7.87 -22.02 -1.15
CA LEU A 44 7.94 -23.30 -0.47
C LEU A 44 7.18 -24.30 -1.32
N LEU A 45 7.86 -25.32 -1.83
CA LEU A 45 7.28 -26.31 -2.72
C LEU A 45 7.29 -27.68 -2.05
N SER A 46 6.10 -28.32 -1.97
CA SER A 46 6.02 -29.70 -1.54
C SER A 46 6.79 -30.63 -2.50
N ALA A 47 7.63 -31.50 -1.97
CA ALA A 47 8.41 -32.45 -2.75
C ALA A 47 7.57 -33.44 -3.58
N THR A 48 6.26 -33.49 -3.33
CA THR A 48 5.32 -34.34 -4.08
C THR A 48 4.74 -33.66 -5.33
N LEU A 49 5.04 -32.39 -5.54
CA LEU A 49 4.62 -31.61 -6.72
C LEU A 49 5.78 -31.56 -7.72
N ASP A 50 5.53 -32.05 -8.93
CA ASP A 50 6.51 -31.94 -10.05
C ASP A 50 6.32 -30.59 -10.75
N LEU A 51 6.69 -29.53 -10.05
CA LEU A 51 6.59 -28.14 -10.47
C LEU A 51 7.95 -27.43 -10.34
N ASP A 52 8.28 -26.59 -11.30
CA ASP A 52 9.33 -25.57 -11.17
C ASP A 52 8.62 -24.22 -10.98
N VAL A 53 8.90 -23.54 -9.86
CA VAL A 53 8.27 -22.25 -9.52
C VAL A 53 9.34 -21.21 -9.36
N ARG A 54 9.27 -20.13 -10.16
CA ARG A 54 10.24 -19.04 -10.17
C ARG A 54 9.56 -17.72 -9.91
N LEU A 55 10.16 -16.91 -9.04
CA LEU A 55 9.79 -15.52 -8.82
C LEU A 55 10.48 -14.63 -9.88
N SER A 56 9.75 -13.69 -10.47
CA SER A 56 10.34 -12.67 -11.35
C SER A 56 11.21 -11.71 -10.55
N THR A 57 10.83 -11.45 -9.29
CA THR A 57 11.57 -10.65 -8.32
C THR A 57 11.36 -11.29 -6.94
N ASN A 58 12.45 -11.48 -6.20
CA ASN A 58 12.42 -12.12 -4.89
C ASN A 58 12.55 -11.14 -3.71
N GLU A 59 12.64 -9.86 -3.97
CA GLU A 59 12.75 -8.82 -2.95
C GLU A 59 12.19 -7.49 -3.45
N PHE A 60 11.38 -6.84 -2.62
CA PHE A 60 10.81 -5.51 -2.89
C PHE A 60 11.21 -4.55 -1.76
N ASN A 61 11.29 -3.25 -2.10
CA ASN A 61 11.43 -2.16 -1.15
C ASN A 61 10.30 -1.19 -1.40
N VAL A 62 9.28 -1.19 -0.55
CA VAL A 62 8.03 -0.46 -0.78
C VAL A 62 7.75 0.54 0.34
N LEU A 63 7.19 1.68 -0.01
CA LEU A 63 6.68 2.63 0.97
C LEU A 63 5.28 2.17 1.46
N PRO A 64 4.94 2.38 2.75
CA PRO A 64 3.58 2.16 3.23
C PRO A 64 2.56 2.94 2.40
N GLY A 65 1.54 2.23 1.88
CA GLY A 65 0.54 2.75 0.96
C GLY A 65 0.84 2.50 -0.53
N GLU A 66 2.06 2.04 -0.86
CA GLU A 66 2.45 1.70 -2.22
C GLU A 66 2.00 0.27 -2.58
N VAL A 67 1.48 0.10 -3.79
CA VAL A 67 1.10 -1.22 -4.33
C VAL A 67 2.32 -1.83 -5.02
N PHE A 68 2.59 -3.11 -4.75
CA PHE A 68 3.60 -3.88 -5.45
C PHE A 68 3.01 -5.19 -5.99
N GLU A 69 3.65 -5.77 -6.99
CA GLU A 69 3.20 -6.98 -7.65
C GLU A 69 4.26 -8.07 -7.58
N VAL A 70 3.85 -9.25 -7.13
CA VAL A 70 4.66 -10.46 -7.14
C VAL A 70 4.20 -11.34 -8.31
N VAL A 71 5.13 -11.65 -9.21
CA VAL A 71 4.87 -12.49 -10.38
C VAL A 71 5.60 -13.83 -10.23
N LEU A 72 4.86 -14.92 -10.38
CA LEU A 72 5.36 -16.28 -10.33
C LEU A 72 5.20 -16.94 -11.70
N LYS A 73 6.29 -17.50 -12.21
CA LYS A 73 6.29 -18.41 -13.37
C LYS A 73 6.32 -19.84 -12.86
N ILE A 74 5.31 -20.60 -13.24
CA ILE A 74 5.11 -21.97 -12.77
C ILE A 74 5.15 -22.89 -13.98
N THR A 75 6.09 -23.83 -13.98
CA THR A 75 6.22 -24.84 -15.02
C THR A 75 5.78 -26.20 -14.45
N ASN A 76 4.74 -26.77 -15.04
CA ASN A 76 4.38 -28.15 -14.83
C ASN A 76 5.09 -29.03 -15.88
N GLY A 77 6.13 -29.74 -15.44
CA GLY A 77 6.91 -30.63 -16.31
C GLY A 77 6.23 -31.95 -16.66
N SER A 78 5.10 -32.25 -15.99
CA SER A 78 4.35 -33.50 -16.25
C SER A 78 3.43 -33.39 -17.46
N SER A 79 2.97 -34.52 -17.97
CA SER A 79 1.99 -34.57 -19.05
C SER A 79 0.53 -34.42 -18.60
N ARG A 80 0.29 -34.20 -17.30
CA ARG A 80 -1.04 -34.10 -16.68
C ARG A 80 -1.22 -32.78 -15.96
N ALA A 81 -2.46 -32.34 -15.86
CA ALA A 81 -2.78 -31.19 -15.00
C ALA A 81 -2.53 -31.53 -13.53
N ILE A 82 -1.93 -30.60 -12.80
CA ILE A 82 -1.69 -30.67 -11.36
C ILE A 82 -2.61 -29.68 -10.68
N VAL A 83 -3.35 -30.14 -9.65
CA VAL A 83 -4.16 -29.24 -8.81
C VAL A 83 -3.40 -28.99 -7.52
N ALA A 84 -3.10 -27.74 -7.27
CA ALA A 84 -2.36 -27.31 -6.09
C ALA A 84 -3.13 -26.24 -5.29
N ARG A 85 -2.97 -26.28 -3.98
CA ARG A 85 -3.34 -25.18 -3.09
C ARG A 85 -2.09 -24.34 -2.83
N VAL A 86 -2.23 -23.02 -2.93
CA VAL A 86 -1.16 -22.09 -2.60
C VAL A 86 -1.54 -21.33 -1.35
N GLY A 87 -0.78 -21.54 -0.28
CA GLY A 87 -0.89 -20.79 0.96
C GLY A 87 0.00 -19.55 0.93
N HIS A 88 -0.43 -18.49 1.60
CA HIS A 88 0.37 -17.30 1.84
C HIS A 88 0.73 -17.25 3.32
N VAL A 89 2.01 -17.14 3.61
CA VAL A 89 2.51 -16.94 4.97
C VAL A 89 3.23 -15.61 5.00
N VAL A 90 2.84 -14.74 5.95
CA VAL A 90 3.45 -13.43 6.17
C VAL A 90 4.10 -13.42 7.55
N GLU A 91 5.37 -13.04 7.59
CA GLU A 91 6.14 -12.95 8.83
C GLU A 91 6.78 -11.55 8.98
N PRO A 92 6.88 -11.03 10.20
CA PRO A 92 6.41 -11.64 11.45
C PRO A 92 4.88 -11.60 11.56
N TYR A 93 4.30 -12.63 12.13
CA TYR A 93 2.86 -12.84 12.24
C TYR A 93 2.12 -11.64 12.88
N GLN A 94 2.74 -10.99 13.87
CA GLN A 94 2.14 -9.86 14.60
C GLN A 94 1.82 -8.64 13.73
N VAL A 95 2.41 -8.56 12.55
CA VAL A 95 2.19 -7.44 11.61
C VAL A 95 1.65 -7.90 10.25
N ALA A 96 1.27 -9.18 10.15
CA ALA A 96 0.71 -9.75 8.92
C ALA A 96 -0.55 -9.01 8.46
N ASP A 97 -1.39 -8.55 9.40
CA ASP A 97 -2.63 -7.81 9.11
C ASP A 97 -2.39 -6.43 8.46
N PHE A 98 -1.14 -5.95 8.42
CA PHE A 98 -0.80 -4.72 7.71
C PHE A 98 -0.46 -4.93 6.23
N LEU A 99 -0.48 -6.18 5.74
CA LEU A 99 -0.33 -6.50 4.34
C LEU A 99 -1.70 -6.88 3.75
N ASP A 100 -2.27 -6.01 2.92
CA ASP A 100 -3.51 -6.28 2.21
C ASP A 100 -3.25 -6.95 0.87
N PHE A 101 -4.13 -7.88 0.53
CA PHE A 101 -4.22 -8.49 -0.81
C PHE A 101 -5.16 -7.63 -1.65
N VAL A 102 -4.63 -6.92 -2.65
CA VAL A 102 -5.42 -6.14 -3.60
C VAL A 102 -6.00 -7.06 -4.66
N GLU A 103 -5.17 -8.00 -5.13
CA GLU A 103 -5.52 -9.02 -6.12
C GLU A 103 -4.67 -10.26 -5.86
N CYS A 104 -5.27 -11.44 -5.96
CA CYS A 104 -4.56 -12.69 -5.73
C CYS A 104 -5.05 -13.77 -6.68
N GLY A 105 -4.16 -14.25 -7.55
CA GLY A 105 -4.43 -15.37 -8.45
C GLY A 105 -4.54 -16.73 -7.73
N PHE A 106 -4.31 -16.80 -6.41
CA PHE A 106 -4.23 -18.03 -5.63
C PHE A 106 -5.26 -18.14 -4.51
N LEU A 107 -6.36 -17.38 -4.57
CA LEU A 107 -7.42 -17.47 -3.55
C LEU A 107 -8.10 -18.83 -3.51
N PHE A 108 -8.09 -19.54 -4.64
CA PHE A 108 -8.65 -20.88 -4.79
C PHE A 108 -7.56 -21.87 -5.23
N PRO A 109 -7.80 -23.18 -5.10
CA PRO A 109 -6.92 -24.15 -5.71
C PRO A 109 -6.72 -23.86 -7.19
N VAL A 110 -5.46 -23.90 -7.66
CA VAL A 110 -5.11 -23.65 -9.04
C VAL A 110 -4.93 -24.95 -9.80
N THR A 111 -5.40 -24.98 -11.04
CA THR A 111 -5.15 -26.09 -11.96
C THR A 111 -4.02 -25.69 -12.90
N LEU A 112 -2.88 -26.32 -12.72
CA LEU A 112 -1.67 -26.09 -13.49
C LEU A 112 -1.61 -27.07 -14.65
N MET A 113 -1.89 -26.60 -15.86
CA MET A 113 -1.77 -27.40 -17.08
C MET A 113 -0.30 -27.70 -17.39
N PRO A 114 0.01 -28.75 -18.18
CA PRO A 114 1.36 -28.99 -18.68
C PRO A 114 1.93 -27.75 -19.36
N GLY A 115 3.21 -27.44 -19.08
CA GLY A 115 3.93 -26.27 -19.59
C GLY A 115 3.99 -25.12 -18.61
N GLU A 116 4.40 -23.94 -19.10
CA GLU A 116 4.61 -22.72 -18.32
C GLU A 116 3.32 -21.90 -18.23
N GLN A 117 3.04 -21.38 -17.05
CA GLN A 117 1.94 -20.47 -16.75
C GLN A 117 2.44 -19.36 -15.82
N GLU A 118 1.84 -18.17 -15.93
CA GLU A 118 2.18 -17.04 -15.10
C GLU A 118 1.00 -16.67 -14.19
N TYR A 119 1.29 -16.41 -12.93
CA TYR A 119 0.35 -15.95 -11.92
C TYR A 119 0.90 -14.72 -11.21
N SER A 120 0.04 -13.80 -10.85
CA SER A 120 0.44 -12.65 -10.08
C SER A 120 -0.42 -12.42 -8.85
N GLY A 121 0.16 -11.73 -7.87
CA GLY A 121 -0.51 -11.21 -6.70
C GLY A 121 -0.12 -9.77 -6.49
N ARG A 122 -1.11 -8.90 -6.24
CA ARG A 122 -0.88 -7.48 -5.93
C ARG A 122 -1.19 -7.22 -4.47
N TYR A 123 -0.30 -6.48 -3.84
CA TYR A 123 -0.29 -6.23 -2.41
C TYR A 123 -0.10 -4.77 -2.11
N VAL A 124 -0.55 -4.36 -0.92
CA VAL A 124 -0.25 -3.05 -0.36
C VAL A 124 0.06 -3.16 1.12
N VAL A 125 1.14 -2.51 1.57
CA VAL A 125 1.43 -2.36 2.99
C VAL A 125 0.62 -1.18 3.50
N ARG A 126 -0.26 -1.42 4.50
CA ARG A 126 -1.09 -0.35 5.08
C ARG A 126 -0.24 0.77 5.65
N SER A 127 -0.69 2.00 5.44
CA SER A 127 -0.04 3.17 6.02
C SER A 127 -0.04 3.20 7.55
N ALA A 128 -0.89 2.42 8.22
CA ALA A 128 -0.94 2.30 9.68
C ALA A 128 0.11 1.34 10.26
N ILE A 129 0.96 0.71 9.43
CA ILE A 129 2.03 -0.18 9.92
C ILE A 129 2.95 0.57 10.88
N PRO A 130 3.37 -0.05 12.01
CA PRO A 130 4.29 0.57 12.95
C PRO A 130 5.61 0.99 12.30
N ASP A 131 6.09 2.19 12.62
CA ASP A 131 7.36 2.73 12.07
C ASP A 131 8.61 1.92 12.49
N THR A 132 8.46 0.98 13.43
CA THR A 132 9.53 0.06 13.84
C THR A 132 9.70 -1.13 12.90
N VAL A 133 8.69 -1.43 12.08
CA VAL A 133 8.73 -2.53 11.12
C VAL A 133 9.60 -2.13 9.94
N ARG A 134 10.62 -2.92 9.66
CA ARG A 134 11.56 -2.69 8.54
C ARG A 134 11.50 -3.79 7.49
N GLN A 135 10.90 -4.91 7.84
CA GLN A 135 10.83 -6.07 6.95
C GLN A 135 9.54 -6.87 7.18
N LEU A 136 8.98 -7.36 6.07
CA LEU A 136 7.91 -8.35 6.01
C LEU A 136 8.36 -9.46 5.06
N ASN A 137 8.27 -10.71 5.46
CA ASN A 137 8.57 -11.84 4.58
C ASN A 137 7.27 -12.42 4.03
N ILE A 138 7.21 -12.70 2.74
CA ILE A 138 6.08 -13.38 2.11
C ILE A 138 6.56 -14.75 1.63
N SER A 139 5.85 -15.81 2.00
CA SER A 139 6.11 -17.15 1.51
C SER A 139 4.87 -17.69 0.78
N TYR A 140 5.06 -18.19 -0.44
CA TYR A 140 4.07 -18.94 -1.20
C TYR A 140 4.30 -20.44 -0.94
N ASP A 141 3.35 -21.10 -0.29
CA ASP A 141 3.45 -22.50 0.10
C ASP A 141 2.57 -23.37 -0.81
N PHE A 142 3.20 -24.05 -1.75
CA PHE A 142 2.54 -24.91 -2.72
C PHE A 142 2.36 -26.34 -2.16
N ARG A 143 1.13 -26.76 -2.02
CA ARG A 143 0.76 -28.11 -1.52
C ARG A 143 -0.19 -28.82 -2.48
N PRO A 144 -0.12 -30.15 -2.59
CA PRO A 144 -1.09 -30.89 -3.37
C PRO A 144 -2.50 -30.72 -2.75
N LEU A 145 -3.50 -30.65 -3.59
CA LEU A 145 -4.87 -30.77 -3.12
C LEU A 145 -5.14 -32.24 -2.78
N LYS A 146 -5.45 -32.52 -1.53
CA LYS A 146 -5.83 -33.85 -1.06
C LYS A 146 -7.28 -34.13 -1.40
#